data_cd55e5fe246d06b543cfe368cf69dc27
#
_entry.id   cd55e5fe246d06b543cfe368cf69dc27
#
_cell.length_a   1.000
_cell.length_b   1.000
_cell.length_c   1.000
_cell.angle_alpha   90.00
_cell.angle_beta   90.00
_cell.angle_gamma   90.00
#
_symmetry.space_group_name_H-M   'P 1'
#
loop_
_entity.id
_entity.type
_entity.pdbx_description
1 polymer ?
#
loop_
_entity_poly.entity_id
_entity_poly.type
_entity_poly.pdbx_seq_one_letter_code
_entity_poly.pdbx_strand_id
1 'polypeptide(L)'
;MFGTLIKKVFGDKATRDLKEATPIVELTNTEFVKLAGLSNDELRGRTATLKARIAERTKESDDKVVALRNEIEADPHMDIQDREQRYEEIDKILEQSVKDIEGVLLEILPEAFAVVKETARRFKENKEIRVRATDMDRELATKRQNEIRIEGDQAIWKNSWMAAGVPVTWDMLHYDVQLIGGWAMHKGKIAE
;
A
#
# COMPACT_ATOMS: atom_id res chain seq x y z
N MET A 1 39.03 11.84 -16.73
CA MET A 1 38.77 13.19 -16.16
C MET A 1 37.34 13.71 -16.37
N PHE A 2 36.66 13.44 -17.49
CA PHE A 2 35.28 13.91 -17.72
C PHE A 2 34.23 13.29 -16.74
N GLY A 3 34.37 12.04 -16.34
CA GLY A 3 33.41 11.37 -15.44
C GLY A 3 33.36 11.92 -14.01
N THR A 4 34.47 12.50 -13.52
CA THR A 4 34.56 13.05 -12.15
C THR A 4 33.93 14.46 -12.08
N LEU A 5 33.98 15.23 -13.17
CA LEU A 5 33.33 16.56 -13.26
C LEU A 5 31.79 16.43 -13.31
N ILE A 6 31.28 15.46 -14.07
CA ILE A 6 29.84 15.17 -14.17
C ILE A 6 29.27 14.73 -12.82
N LYS A 7 29.96 13.87 -12.06
CA LYS A 7 29.57 13.49 -10.70
C LYS A 7 29.52 14.67 -9.73
N LYS A 8 30.38 15.66 -9.90
CA LYS A 8 30.44 16.84 -9.02
C LYS A 8 29.34 17.86 -9.28
N VAL A 9 28.76 17.89 -10.49
CA VAL A 9 27.71 18.84 -10.90
C VAL A 9 26.30 18.21 -10.76
N PHE A 10 26.15 16.91 -11.03
CA PHE A 10 24.84 16.23 -11.04
C PHE A 10 24.60 15.28 -9.85
N GLY A 11 25.57 15.12 -8.93
CA GLY A 11 25.55 14.09 -7.89
C GLY A 11 25.66 12.68 -8.49
N ASP A 12 25.83 11.67 -7.65
CA ASP A 12 25.65 10.30 -8.08
C ASP A 12 24.14 9.90 -8.06
N LYS A 13 23.83 8.74 -8.62
CA LYS A 13 22.45 8.22 -8.67
C LYS A 13 21.85 8.11 -7.27
N ALA A 14 22.64 7.64 -6.29
CA ALA A 14 22.20 7.47 -4.91
C ALA A 14 21.81 8.82 -4.27
N THR A 15 22.57 9.87 -4.49
CA THR A 15 22.25 11.22 -3.98
C THR A 15 20.94 11.76 -4.58
N ARG A 16 20.66 11.50 -5.85
CA ARG A 16 19.39 11.89 -6.48
C ARG A 16 18.22 11.09 -5.93
N ASP A 17 18.38 9.77 -5.83
CA ASP A 17 17.34 8.89 -5.28
C ASP A 17 17.01 9.25 -3.83
N LEU A 18 18.02 9.56 -3.01
CA LEU A 18 17.82 10.05 -1.64
C LEU A 18 17.07 11.38 -1.62
N LYS A 19 17.40 12.32 -2.50
CA LYS A 19 16.71 13.61 -2.59
C LYS A 19 15.22 13.46 -2.94
N GLU A 20 14.87 12.47 -3.77
CA GLU A 20 13.49 12.17 -4.12
C GLU A 20 12.76 11.42 -2.98
N ALA A 21 13.45 10.53 -2.25
CA ALA A 21 12.86 9.75 -1.17
C ALA A 21 12.68 10.55 0.14
N THR A 22 13.56 11.49 0.44
CA THR A 22 13.55 12.25 1.71
C THR A 22 12.21 12.92 2.00
N PRO A 23 11.53 13.62 1.07
CA PRO A 23 10.22 14.20 1.33
C PRO A 23 9.15 13.17 1.71
N ILE A 24 9.20 11.97 1.13
CA ILE A 24 8.26 10.88 1.46
C ILE A 24 8.49 10.39 2.89
N VAL A 25 9.75 10.27 3.31
CA VAL A 25 10.11 9.90 4.69
C VAL A 25 9.63 10.95 5.69
N GLU A 26 9.86 12.22 5.41
CA GLU A 26 9.43 13.34 6.26
C GLU A 26 7.91 13.39 6.40
N LEU A 27 7.18 13.24 5.29
CA LEU A 27 5.72 13.14 5.29
C LEU A 27 5.25 11.89 6.07
N THR A 28 5.90 10.74 5.88
CA THR A 28 5.59 9.50 6.62
C THR A 28 5.74 9.72 8.12
N ASN A 29 6.81 10.36 8.57
CA ASN A 29 7.04 10.63 9.98
C ASN A 29 6.01 11.65 10.53
N THR A 30 5.58 12.60 9.71
CA THR A 30 4.51 13.54 10.05
C THR A 30 3.16 12.83 10.22
N GLU A 31 2.79 11.96 9.28
CA GLU A 31 1.56 11.15 9.36
C GLU A 31 1.61 10.17 10.54
N PHE A 32 2.76 9.54 10.78
CA PHE A 32 2.95 8.61 11.90
C PHE A 32 2.59 9.23 13.26
N VAL A 33 3.00 10.47 13.51
CA VAL A 33 2.68 11.19 14.77
C VAL A 33 1.16 11.37 14.93
N LYS A 34 0.43 11.62 13.84
CA LYS A 34 -1.04 11.80 13.88
C LYS A 34 -1.79 10.53 14.25
N LEU A 35 -1.21 9.35 14.00
CA LEU A 35 -1.85 8.06 14.24
C LEU A 35 -1.77 7.60 15.70
N ALA A 36 -0.90 8.19 16.52
CA ALA A 36 -0.65 7.77 17.89
C ALA A 36 -1.90 7.79 18.79
N GLY A 37 -2.83 8.73 18.54
CA GLY A 37 -4.08 8.87 19.31
C GLY A 37 -5.23 7.96 18.87
N LEU A 38 -5.07 7.20 17.78
CA LEU A 38 -6.12 6.32 17.28
C LEU A 38 -6.22 5.04 18.10
N SER A 39 -7.43 4.52 18.28
CA SER A 39 -7.64 3.13 18.72
C SER A 39 -7.07 2.12 17.71
N ASN A 40 -6.94 0.85 18.12
CA ASN A 40 -6.46 -0.19 17.22
C ASN A 40 -7.41 -0.42 16.03
N ASP A 41 -8.73 -0.32 16.27
CA ASP A 41 -9.74 -0.48 15.22
C ASP A 41 -9.73 0.70 14.24
N GLU A 42 -9.55 1.93 14.73
CA GLU A 42 -9.40 3.12 13.87
C GLU A 42 -8.14 3.04 13.03
N LEU A 43 -7.00 2.62 13.61
CA LEU A 43 -5.77 2.42 12.84
C LEU A 43 -5.96 1.38 11.75
N ARG A 44 -6.57 0.22 12.08
CA ARG A 44 -6.90 -0.84 11.13
C ARG A 44 -7.82 -0.33 10.00
N GLY A 45 -8.78 0.52 10.36
CA GLY A 45 -9.72 1.14 9.43
C GLY A 45 -9.05 2.05 8.39
N ARG A 46 -7.85 2.60 8.66
CA ARG A 46 -7.10 3.42 7.69
C ARG A 46 -6.84 2.70 6.37
N THR A 47 -6.63 1.38 6.40
CA THR A 47 -6.46 0.59 5.18
C THR A 47 -7.69 0.67 4.26
N ALA A 48 -8.90 0.61 4.84
CA ALA A 48 -10.13 0.75 4.06
C ALA A 48 -10.26 2.17 3.46
N THR A 49 -9.89 3.21 4.21
CA THR A 49 -9.88 4.60 3.73
C THR A 49 -8.91 4.78 2.55
N LEU A 50 -7.71 4.21 2.63
CA LEU A 50 -6.72 4.27 1.54
C LEU A 50 -7.22 3.54 0.29
N LYS A 51 -7.83 2.36 0.45
CA LYS A 51 -8.46 1.63 -0.67
C LYS A 51 -9.61 2.40 -1.31
N ALA A 52 -10.43 3.08 -0.50
CA ALA A 52 -11.54 3.90 -1.01
C ALA A 52 -11.03 5.07 -1.86
N ARG A 53 -9.94 5.72 -1.48
CA ARG A 53 -9.31 6.80 -2.28
C ARG A 53 -8.84 6.31 -3.65
N ILE A 54 -8.30 5.07 -3.72
CA ILE A 54 -7.91 4.48 -5.00
C ILE A 54 -9.14 4.21 -5.85
N ALA A 55 -10.17 3.55 -5.28
CA ALA A 55 -11.41 3.23 -5.98
C ALA A 55 -12.15 4.48 -6.47
N GLU A 56 -12.15 5.55 -5.70
CA GLU A 56 -12.74 6.84 -6.10
C GLU A 56 -12.01 7.44 -7.31
N ARG A 57 -10.67 7.37 -7.33
CA ARG A 57 -9.87 7.90 -8.44
C ARG A 57 -10.10 7.14 -9.75
N THR A 58 -10.33 5.83 -9.70
CA THR A 58 -10.52 4.99 -10.90
C THR A 58 -11.97 4.86 -11.33
N LYS A 59 -12.92 5.24 -10.47
CA LYS A 59 -14.34 4.99 -10.68
C LYS A 59 -14.88 5.44 -12.03
N GLU A 60 -14.53 6.64 -12.47
CA GLU A 60 -15.02 7.17 -13.76
C GLU A 60 -14.46 6.36 -14.94
N SER A 61 -13.19 5.98 -14.89
CA SER A 61 -12.54 5.15 -15.91
C SER A 61 -13.15 3.76 -15.93
N ASP A 62 -13.37 3.14 -14.77
CA ASP A 62 -13.95 1.81 -14.63
C ASP A 62 -15.40 1.80 -15.16
N ASP A 63 -16.21 2.81 -14.79
CA ASP A 63 -17.60 2.95 -15.26
C ASP A 63 -17.66 3.10 -16.80
N LYS A 64 -16.75 3.88 -17.41
CA LYS A 64 -16.64 4.03 -18.86
C LYS A 64 -16.27 2.73 -19.56
N VAL A 65 -15.28 1.99 -19.03
CA VAL A 65 -14.88 0.70 -19.58
C VAL A 65 -16.02 -0.30 -19.52
N VAL A 66 -16.76 -0.34 -18.41
CA VAL A 66 -17.95 -1.20 -18.28
C VAL A 66 -19.02 -0.83 -19.29
N ALA A 67 -19.29 0.46 -19.49
CA ALA A 67 -20.29 0.94 -20.47
C ALA A 67 -19.91 0.52 -21.89
N LEU A 68 -18.67 0.74 -22.33
CA LEU A 68 -18.19 0.36 -23.66
C LEU A 68 -18.23 -1.16 -23.87
N ARG A 69 -17.89 -1.97 -22.87
CA ARG A 69 -18.00 -3.43 -22.96
C ARG A 69 -19.46 -3.88 -23.11
N ASN A 70 -20.36 -3.28 -22.35
CA ASN A 70 -21.78 -3.58 -22.44
C ASN A 70 -22.36 -3.20 -23.82
N GLU A 71 -21.90 -2.09 -24.43
CA GLU A 71 -22.28 -1.73 -25.81
C GLU A 71 -21.84 -2.77 -26.83
N ILE A 72 -20.60 -3.26 -26.71
CA ILE A 72 -20.06 -4.31 -27.60
C ILE A 72 -20.84 -5.63 -27.43
N GLU A 73 -21.15 -6.01 -26.20
CA GLU A 73 -21.89 -7.24 -25.89
C GLU A 73 -23.37 -7.17 -26.33
N ALA A 74 -23.98 -5.99 -26.25
CA ALA A 74 -25.39 -5.79 -26.61
C ALA A 74 -25.64 -5.84 -28.12
N ASP A 75 -24.60 -5.61 -28.96
CA ASP A 75 -24.72 -5.66 -30.42
C ASP A 75 -23.75 -6.71 -31.03
N PRO A 76 -24.18 -7.98 -31.12
CA PRO A 76 -23.39 -9.05 -31.76
C PRO A 76 -23.09 -8.81 -33.24
N HIS A 77 -23.89 -7.97 -33.92
CA HIS A 77 -23.77 -7.63 -35.32
C HIS A 77 -23.08 -6.28 -35.57
N MET A 78 -22.53 -5.67 -34.56
CA MET A 78 -21.76 -4.42 -34.65
C MET A 78 -20.72 -4.53 -35.78
N ASP A 79 -20.60 -3.46 -36.59
CA ASP A 79 -19.59 -3.37 -37.61
C ASP A 79 -18.16 -3.57 -37.00
N ILE A 80 -17.30 -4.23 -37.77
CA ILE A 80 -15.95 -4.58 -37.30
C ILE A 80 -15.15 -3.31 -36.93
N GLN A 81 -15.25 -2.26 -37.76
CA GLN A 81 -14.51 -1.00 -37.50
C GLN A 81 -15.01 -0.30 -36.25
N ASP A 82 -16.35 -0.28 -36.04
CA ASP A 82 -16.95 0.31 -34.84
C ASP A 82 -16.54 -0.45 -33.58
N ARG A 83 -16.46 -1.80 -33.68
CA ARG A 83 -16.01 -2.65 -32.58
C ARG A 83 -14.54 -2.42 -32.24
N GLU A 84 -13.68 -2.36 -33.26
CA GLU A 84 -12.26 -2.07 -33.07
C GLU A 84 -12.05 -0.69 -32.44
N GLN A 85 -12.78 0.32 -32.88
CA GLN A 85 -12.72 1.67 -32.31
C GLN A 85 -13.08 1.68 -30.81
N ARG A 86 -14.11 0.90 -30.40
CA ARG A 86 -14.46 0.80 -28.97
C ARG A 86 -13.38 0.11 -28.15
N TYR A 87 -12.75 -0.93 -28.67
CA TYR A 87 -11.62 -1.56 -27.99
C TYR A 87 -10.42 -0.64 -27.88
N GLU A 88 -10.10 0.14 -28.92
CA GLU A 88 -9.04 1.16 -28.85
C GLU A 88 -9.36 2.24 -27.79
N GLU A 89 -10.62 2.62 -27.66
CA GLU A 89 -11.05 3.58 -26.64
C GLU A 89 -10.89 2.97 -25.23
N ILE A 90 -11.27 1.71 -25.03
CA ILE A 90 -11.06 0.98 -23.77
C ILE A 90 -9.57 0.95 -23.43
N ASP A 91 -8.70 0.63 -24.37
CA ASP A 91 -7.26 0.56 -24.13
C ASP A 91 -6.69 1.92 -23.70
N LYS A 92 -7.11 3.02 -24.35
CA LYS A 92 -6.71 4.39 -23.97
C LYS A 92 -7.18 4.76 -22.56
N ILE A 93 -8.42 4.39 -22.19
CA ILE A 93 -8.96 4.61 -20.84
C ILE A 93 -8.15 3.82 -19.82
N LEU A 94 -7.84 2.56 -20.10
CA LEU A 94 -7.06 1.70 -19.21
C LEU A 94 -5.62 2.23 -19.03
N GLU A 95 -4.96 2.67 -20.10
CA GLU A 95 -3.64 3.31 -20.01
C GLU A 95 -3.65 4.57 -19.14
N GLN A 96 -4.69 5.40 -19.25
CA GLN A 96 -4.84 6.58 -18.41
C GLN A 96 -5.14 6.19 -16.96
N SER A 97 -6.00 5.19 -16.74
CA SER A 97 -6.33 4.68 -15.40
C SER A 97 -5.09 4.18 -14.66
N VAL A 98 -4.14 3.52 -15.35
CA VAL A 98 -2.86 3.11 -14.74
C VAL A 98 -2.09 4.32 -14.23
N LYS A 99 -2.00 5.41 -14.99
CA LYS A 99 -1.32 6.65 -14.58
C LYS A 99 -2.01 7.30 -13.37
N ASP A 100 -3.34 7.28 -13.37
CA ASP A 100 -4.14 7.83 -12.27
C ASP A 100 -3.96 7.00 -10.98
N ILE A 101 -3.87 5.66 -11.12
CA ILE A 101 -3.52 4.75 -10.01
C ILE A 101 -2.11 5.04 -9.49
N GLU A 102 -1.11 5.15 -10.37
CA GLU A 102 0.26 5.49 -9.95
C GLU A 102 0.30 6.82 -9.21
N GLY A 103 -0.45 7.83 -9.68
CA GLY A 103 -0.57 9.12 -9.02
C GLY A 103 -1.15 9.01 -7.61
N VAL A 104 -2.31 8.37 -7.45
CA VAL A 104 -2.94 8.23 -6.13
C VAL A 104 -2.12 7.35 -5.18
N LEU A 105 -1.47 6.31 -5.69
CA LEU A 105 -0.58 5.46 -4.87
C LEU A 105 0.58 6.28 -4.30
N LEU A 106 1.17 7.17 -5.09
CA LEU A 106 2.24 8.06 -4.61
C LEU A 106 1.72 9.07 -3.57
N GLU A 107 0.51 9.61 -3.78
CA GLU A 107 -0.14 10.52 -2.83
C GLU A 107 -0.40 9.88 -1.46
N ILE A 108 -0.86 8.61 -1.44
CA ILE A 108 -1.20 7.91 -0.20
C ILE A 108 -0.01 7.18 0.45
N LEU A 109 1.12 7.06 -0.24
CA LEU A 109 2.28 6.29 0.21
C LEU A 109 2.78 6.69 1.61
N PRO A 110 2.92 7.99 1.94
CA PRO A 110 3.34 8.40 3.28
C PRO A 110 2.39 7.94 4.38
N GLU A 111 1.08 8.04 4.17
CA GLU A 111 0.07 7.58 5.13
C GLU A 111 0.10 6.05 5.25
N ALA A 112 0.22 5.32 4.14
CA ALA A 112 0.32 3.87 4.14
C ALA A 112 1.55 3.38 4.93
N PHE A 113 2.71 3.99 4.72
CA PHE A 113 3.92 3.70 5.49
C PHE A 113 3.77 4.05 6.96
N ALA A 114 3.11 5.17 7.28
CA ALA A 114 2.83 5.56 8.64
C ALA A 114 1.93 4.55 9.37
N VAL A 115 0.90 4.03 8.71
CA VAL A 115 0.03 2.98 9.27
C VAL A 115 0.82 1.71 9.59
N VAL A 116 1.70 1.27 8.68
CA VAL A 116 2.58 0.11 8.92
C VAL A 116 3.55 0.38 10.07
N LYS A 117 4.18 1.55 10.11
CA LYS A 117 5.12 1.96 11.16
C LYS A 117 4.43 2.03 12.53
N GLU A 118 3.22 2.60 12.60
CA GLU A 118 2.43 2.68 13.83
C GLU A 118 1.97 1.30 14.30
N THR A 119 1.57 0.43 13.39
CA THR A 119 1.23 -0.96 13.72
C THR A 119 2.44 -1.69 14.30
N ALA A 120 3.61 -1.54 13.70
CA ALA A 120 4.86 -2.10 14.21
C ALA A 120 5.21 -1.58 15.61
N ARG A 121 5.04 -0.27 15.86
CA ARG A 121 5.23 0.33 17.18
C ARG A 121 4.32 -0.29 18.22
N ARG A 122 3.03 -0.46 17.90
CA ARG A 122 2.05 -1.07 18.82
C ARG A 122 2.41 -2.51 19.16
N PHE A 123 2.82 -3.32 18.18
CA PHE A 123 3.30 -4.68 18.43
C PHE A 123 4.58 -4.71 19.26
N LYS A 124 5.49 -3.74 19.07
CA LYS A 124 6.70 -3.63 19.89
C LYS A 124 6.39 -3.29 21.35
N GLU A 125 5.44 -2.40 21.58
CA GLU A 125 5.13 -1.88 22.92
C GLU A 125 4.12 -2.75 23.69
N ASN A 126 3.36 -3.61 23.00
CA ASN A 126 2.29 -4.39 23.61
C ASN A 126 2.45 -5.87 23.28
N LYS A 127 2.34 -6.73 24.28
CA LYS A 127 2.35 -8.19 24.12
C LYS A 127 1.17 -8.69 23.29
N GLU A 128 0.05 -7.99 23.34
CA GLU A 128 -1.19 -8.32 22.66
C GLU A 128 -1.86 -7.05 22.14
N ILE A 129 -2.43 -7.16 20.95
CA ILE A 129 -3.25 -6.12 20.34
C ILE A 129 -4.67 -6.65 20.18
N ARG A 130 -5.64 -5.88 20.68
CA ARG A 130 -7.08 -6.21 20.63
C ARG A 130 -7.74 -5.34 19.57
N VAL A 131 -8.52 -5.99 18.71
CA VAL A 131 -9.33 -5.37 17.66
C VAL A 131 -10.66 -6.09 17.55
N ARG A 132 -11.68 -5.45 16.96
CA ARG A 132 -12.93 -6.13 16.61
C ARG A 132 -12.62 -7.26 15.61
N ALA A 133 -13.12 -8.46 15.91
CA ALA A 133 -12.88 -9.62 15.08
C ALA A 133 -13.62 -9.52 13.74
N THR A 134 -12.87 -9.65 12.64
CA THR A 134 -13.39 -9.84 11.29
C THR A 134 -13.47 -11.31 10.92
N ASP A 135 -14.09 -11.65 9.78
CA ASP A 135 -14.11 -13.03 9.29
C ASP A 135 -12.70 -13.55 9.02
N MET A 136 -11.81 -12.69 8.50
CA MET A 136 -10.39 -13.02 8.30
C MET A 136 -9.70 -13.38 9.63
N ASP A 137 -9.94 -12.62 10.70
CA ASP A 137 -9.36 -12.93 12.02
C ASP A 137 -9.85 -14.28 12.53
N ARG A 138 -11.14 -14.57 12.37
CA ARG A 138 -11.74 -15.86 12.78
C ARG A 138 -11.15 -17.02 11.98
N GLU A 139 -11.00 -16.86 10.67
CA GLU A 139 -10.35 -17.86 9.82
C GLU A 139 -8.88 -18.08 10.21
N LEU A 140 -8.12 -17.02 10.41
CA LEU A 140 -6.71 -17.11 10.80
C LEU A 140 -6.55 -17.73 12.20
N ALA A 141 -7.45 -17.45 13.15
CA ALA A 141 -7.41 -18.03 14.47
C ALA A 141 -7.55 -19.55 14.45
N THR A 142 -8.24 -20.14 13.47
CA THR A 142 -8.31 -21.61 13.32
C THR A 142 -6.99 -22.22 12.88
N LYS A 143 -6.19 -21.48 12.10
CA LYS A 143 -4.91 -21.94 11.51
C LYS A 143 -3.69 -21.55 12.35
N ARG A 144 -3.80 -20.49 13.15
CA ARG A 144 -2.69 -19.85 13.90
C ARG A 144 -3.05 -19.62 15.37
N GLN A 145 -3.54 -20.64 16.05
CA GLN A 145 -4.06 -20.56 17.44
C GLN A 145 -3.03 -20.03 18.46
N ASN A 146 -1.74 -20.19 18.18
CA ASN A 146 -0.69 -19.68 19.06
C ASN A 146 -0.47 -18.17 18.92
N GLU A 147 -0.90 -17.58 17.82
CA GLU A 147 -0.66 -16.17 17.47
C GLU A 147 -1.91 -15.30 17.60
N ILE A 148 -3.08 -15.91 17.33
CA ILE A 148 -4.37 -15.22 17.31
C ILE A 148 -5.39 -16.05 18.07
N ARG A 149 -6.19 -15.40 18.92
CA ARG A 149 -7.37 -16.01 19.54
C ARG A 149 -8.58 -15.09 19.44
N ILE A 150 -9.75 -15.67 19.46
CA ILE A 150 -11.03 -14.94 19.45
C ILE A 150 -11.63 -15.00 20.84
N GLU A 151 -11.98 -13.85 21.41
CA GLU A 151 -12.71 -13.70 22.66
C GLU A 151 -13.97 -12.86 22.40
N GLY A 152 -15.12 -13.52 22.28
CA GLY A 152 -16.38 -12.87 21.94
C GLY A 152 -16.33 -12.20 20.55
N ASP A 153 -16.45 -10.89 20.52
CA ASP A 153 -16.37 -10.08 19.31
C ASP A 153 -14.96 -9.51 19.03
N GLN A 154 -13.97 -9.89 19.85
CA GLN A 154 -12.60 -9.40 19.71
C GLN A 154 -11.64 -10.47 19.19
N ALA A 155 -10.73 -10.04 18.32
CA ALA A 155 -9.54 -10.77 17.94
C ALA A 155 -8.34 -10.21 18.72
N ILE A 156 -7.59 -11.13 19.33
CA ILE A 156 -6.41 -10.81 20.13
C ILE A 156 -5.18 -11.35 19.43
N TRP A 157 -4.35 -10.45 18.96
CA TRP A 157 -3.12 -10.73 18.24
C TRP A 157 -1.93 -10.64 19.18
N LYS A 158 -1.14 -11.70 19.27
CA LYS A 158 0.12 -11.68 20.02
C LYS A 158 1.22 -11.03 19.19
N ASN A 159 2.19 -10.43 19.89
CA ASN A 159 3.40 -9.89 19.27
C ASN A 159 4.50 -10.95 19.08
N SER A 160 4.21 -12.22 19.30
CA SER A 160 5.18 -13.32 19.26
C SER A 160 4.64 -14.52 18.49
N TRP A 161 5.53 -15.21 17.81
CA TRP A 161 5.25 -16.43 17.02
C TRP A 161 6.42 -17.40 17.08
N MET A 162 6.22 -18.61 16.59
CA MET A 162 7.27 -19.62 16.44
C MET A 162 7.84 -19.55 15.01
N ALA A 163 9.14 -19.34 14.87
CA ALA A 163 9.87 -19.40 13.61
C ALA A 163 10.92 -20.49 13.66
N ALA A 164 10.78 -21.52 12.82
CA ALA A 164 11.69 -22.69 12.79
C ALA A 164 11.96 -23.31 14.18
N GLY A 165 10.94 -23.38 15.04
CA GLY A 165 11.07 -23.96 16.38
C GLY A 165 11.60 -22.99 17.45
N VAL A 166 11.92 -21.76 17.10
CA VAL A 166 12.42 -20.72 18.04
C VAL A 166 11.33 -19.66 18.26
N PRO A 167 11.04 -19.25 19.51
CA PRO A 167 10.12 -18.17 19.77
C PRO A 167 10.72 -16.82 19.32
N VAL A 168 9.98 -16.08 18.51
CA VAL A 168 10.32 -14.74 18.03
C VAL A 168 9.31 -13.75 18.55
N THR A 169 9.78 -12.60 19.02
CA THR A 169 8.92 -11.48 19.46
C THR A 169 9.19 -10.28 18.58
N TRP A 170 8.12 -9.58 18.19
CA TRP A 170 8.25 -8.33 17.43
C TRP A 170 8.86 -7.24 18.31
N ASP A 171 10.04 -6.78 17.97
CA ASP A 171 10.79 -5.76 18.73
C ASP A 171 11.29 -4.59 17.87
N MET A 172 10.97 -4.61 16.57
CA MET A 172 11.47 -3.59 15.63
C MET A 172 10.46 -2.46 15.38
N LEU A 173 11.00 -1.29 15.07
CA LEU A 173 10.31 -0.15 14.49
C LEU A 173 11.04 0.24 13.20
N HIS A 174 10.29 0.59 12.17
CA HIS A 174 10.88 0.95 10.88
C HIS A 174 11.74 2.21 10.98
N TYR A 175 13.00 2.09 10.57
CA TYR A 175 13.93 3.21 10.41
C TYR A 175 13.70 3.93 9.10
N ASP A 176 14.15 5.18 9.00
CA ASP A 176 13.99 5.99 7.79
C ASP A 176 14.64 5.33 6.56
N VAL A 177 15.77 4.64 6.73
CA VAL A 177 16.41 3.87 5.64
C VAL A 177 15.51 2.75 5.09
N GLN A 178 14.69 2.12 5.93
CA GLN A 178 13.74 1.09 5.50
C GLN A 178 12.55 1.70 4.75
N LEU A 179 12.12 2.91 5.12
CA LEU A 179 11.13 3.68 4.37
C LEU A 179 11.65 4.09 3.00
N ILE A 180 12.93 4.49 2.91
CA ILE A 180 13.62 4.76 1.63
C ILE A 180 13.64 3.49 0.76
N GLY A 181 13.99 2.33 1.34
CA GLY A 181 13.93 1.04 0.65
C GLY A 181 12.53 0.72 0.14
N GLY A 182 11.50 0.91 0.96
CA GLY A 182 10.09 0.75 0.56
C GLY A 182 9.70 1.68 -0.59
N TRP A 183 10.12 2.96 -0.56
CA TRP A 183 9.92 3.90 -1.65
C TRP A 183 10.64 3.44 -2.93
N ALA A 184 11.88 2.96 -2.84
CA ALA A 184 12.62 2.47 -3.99
C ALA A 184 11.89 1.29 -4.67
N MET A 185 11.39 0.33 -3.87
CA MET A 185 10.59 -0.78 -4.38
C MET A 185 9.26 -0.31 -5.00
N HIS A 186 8.57 0.66 -4.39
CA HIS A 186 7.37 1.27 -4.96
C HIS A 186 7.64 1.91 -6.33
N LYS A 187 8.82 2.47 -6.54
CA LYS A 187 9.27 3.02 -7.84
C LYS A 187 9.79 1.95 -8.81
N GLY A 188 9.61 0.66 -8.52
CA GLY A 188 10.10 -0.44 -9.35
C GLY A 188 11.64 -0.57 -9.35
N LYS A 189 12.32 0.02 -8.37
CA LYS A 189 13.78 -0.05 -8.22
C LYS A 189 14.16 -1.18 -7.25
N ILE A 190 15.41 -1.62 -7.32
CA ILE A 190 15.99 -2.57 -6.36
C ILE A 190 16.52 -1.76 -5.17
N ALA A 191 16.18 -2.18 -3.95
CA ALA A 191 16.73 -1.65 -2.71
C ALA A 191 17.85 -2.58 -2.23
N GLU A 192 19.09 -2.09 -2.23
CA GLU A 192 20.28 -2.76 -1.73
C GLU A 192 20.81 -2.07 -0.46
#